data_809c6b73b810a7326f89184db40a391e
#
_entry.id   809c6b73b810a7326f89184db40a391e
#
_cell.length_a   1.000
_cell.length_b   1.000
_cell.length_c   1.000
_cell.angle_alpha   90.00
_cell.angle_beta   90.00
_cell.angle_gamma   90.00
#
_symmetry.space_group_name_H-M   'P 1'
#
loop_
_entity.id
_entity.type
_entity.pdbx_description
1 polymer ?
#
loop_
_entity_poly.entity_id
_entity_poly.type
_entity_poly.pdbx_seq_one_letter_code
_entity_poly.pdbx_strand_id
1 'polypeptide(L)'
;DSSPSRGLGDVYKRQQLPLPKHIDKQKVIEAIDPSKDVDGFHPMNVGNLSSGYESSVPCTPLGCYLLIKKIEPNLSGKKAVVVGRSNLNGKPMTQLLLKENCTVTITHSKTKDLKAECLEADIIVAAVGIPELVKGDWVKKDAIVIDVGINKTDKGIVGDVDFEDVSKNAKALTPVPGGVGPMTIACLLKNTIDCFKRSQI
;
A
#
# COMPACT_ATOMS: atom_id res chain seq x y z
N ASP A 1 -14.99 -14.78 -13.00
CA ASP A 1 -16.16 -15.68 -13.00
C ASP A 1 -17.03 -15.34 -14.19
N SER A 2 -17.14 -16.28 -15.14
CA SER A 2 -17.93 -16.13 -16.38
C SER A 2 -19.37 -16.69 -16.23
N SER A 3 -19.76 -17.12 -15.04
CA SER A 3 -21.10 -17.66 -14.81
C SER A 3 -22.14 -16.53 -14.83
N PRO A 4 -23.25 -16.66 -15.58
CA PRO A 4 -24.30 -15.65 -15.55
C PRO A 4 -24.90 -15.56 -14.15
N SER A 5 -24.93 -14.36 -13.59
CA SER A 5 -25.53 -14.11 -12.29
C SER A 5 -27.03 -14.34 -12.36
N ARG A 6 -27.53 -15.25 -11.56
CA ARG A 6 -28.97 -15.52 -11.45
C ARG A 6 -29.62 -14.47 -10.54
N GLY A 7 -29.83 -13.24 -11.02
CA GLY A 7 -30.71 -12.24 -10.40
C GLY A 7 -30.33 -11.66 -9.03
N LEU A 8 -29.47 -12.28 -8.24
CA LEU A 8 -28.97 -11.79 -6.95
C LEU A 8 -27.43 -11.65 -6.93
N GLY A 9 -26.78 -11.97 -8.06
CA GLY A 9 -25.34 -12.18 -8.10
C GLY A 9 -24.48 -10.93 -7.89
N ASP A 10 -24.95 -9.78 -8.31
CA ASP A 10 -24.11 -8.59 -8.34
C ASP A 10 -23.93 -7.94 -6.96
N VAL A 11 -24.80 -8.27 -6.01
CA VAL A 11 -24.72 -7.78 -4.62
C VAL A 11 -23.53 -8.36 -3.86
N TYR A 12 -23.01 -9.52 -4.31
CA TYR A 12 -21.94 -10.27 -3.63
C TYR A 12 -20.61 -10.28 -4.38
N LYS A 13 -20.53 -9.59 -5.53
CA LYS A 13 -19.31 -9.57 -6.34
C LYS A 13 -18.43 -8.39 -5.94
N ARG A 14 -17.13 -8.68 -5.79
CA ARG A 14 -16.10 -7.66 -5.63
C ARG A 14 -15.45 -7.37 -6.98
N GLN A 15 -15.45 -6.11 -7.40
CA GLN A 15 -14.64 -5.67 -8.53
C GLN A 15 -13.17 -5.60 -8.13
N GLN A 16 -12.30 -6.28 -8.87
CA GLN A 16 -10.86 -6.34 -8.58
C GLN A 16 -10.04 -5.74 -9.72
N LEU A 17 -8.93 -5.11 -9.37
CA LEU A 17 -7.91 -4.67 -10.31
C LEU A 17 -6.77 -5.70 -10.42
N PRO A 18 -6.10 -5.83 -11.58
CA PRO A 18 -6.28 -5.05 -12.80
C PRO A 18 -7.48 -5.50 -13.65
N LEU A 19 -7.96 -4.59 -14.50
CA LEU A 19 -9.01 -4.85 -15.48
C LEU A 19 -8.41 -5.20 -16.85
N PRO A 20 -9.16 -5.90 -17.73
CA PRO A 20 -8.79 -6.05 -19.14
C PRO A 20 -8.54 -4.70 -19.81
N LYS A 21 -7.58 -4.64 -20.76
CA LYS A 21 -7.12 -3.39 -21.38
C LYS A 21 -8.21 -2.58 -22.10
N HIS A 22 -9.28 -3.23 -22.55
CA HIS A 22 -10.40 -2.56 -23.25
C HIS A 22 -11.40 -1.89 -22.28
N ILE A 23 -11.26 -2.09 -20.97
CA ILE A 23 -12.15 -1.51 -19.96
C ILE A 23 -11.45 -0.32 -19.32
N ASP A 24 -12.14 0.82 -19.32
CA ASP A 24 -11.67 2.03 -18.64
C ASP A 24 -11.75 1.86 -17.11
N LYS A 25 -10.58 1.71 -16.50
CA LYS A 25 -10.43 1.51 -15.06
C LYS A 25 -11.08 2.65 -14.25
N GLN A 26 -10.94 3.90 -14.71
CA GLN A 26 -11.43 5.06 -13.96
C GLN A 26 -12.95 5.10 -13.93
N LYS A 27 -13.59 4.84 -15.08
CA LYS A 27 -15.05 4.75 -15.17
C LYS A 27 -15.62 3.65 -14.28
N VAL A 28 -14.94 2.50 -14.17
CA VAL A 28 -15.38 1.42 -13.30
C VAL A 28 -15.28 1.82 -11.83
N ILE A 29 -14.17 2.43 -11.42
CA ILE A 29 -14.01 2.91 -10.04
C ILE A 29 -15.07 3.94 -9.68
N GLU A 30 -15.34 4.91 -10.55
CA GLU A 30 -16.32 5.97 -10.33
C GLU A 30 -17.77 5.48 -10.37
N ALA A 31 -18.04 4.32 -10.97
CA ALA A 31 -19.36 3.69 -10.98
C ALA A 31 -19.68 2.92 -9.70
N ILE A 32 -18.68 2.66 -8.86
CA ILE A 32 -18.87 2.01 -7.56
C ILE A 32 -19.41 3.05 -6.57
N ASP A 33 -20.43 2.68 -5.80
CA ASP A 33 -20.89 3.51 -4.68
C ASP A 33 -19.73 3.70 -3.67
N PRO A 34 -19.32 4.94 -3.35
CA PRO A 34 -18.23 5.19 -2.40
C PRO A 34 -18.37 4.50 -1.05
N SER A 35 -19.62 4.29 -0.58
CA SER A 35 -19.91 3.58 0.67
C SER A 35 -19.63 2.08 0.60
N LYS A 36 -19.58 1.51 -0.61
CA LYS A 36 -19.31 0.10 -0.90
C LYS A 36 -17.90 -0.14 -1.44
N ASP A 37 -17.11 0.92 -1.61
CA ASP A 37 -15.72 0.84 -2.06
C ASP A 37 -14.82 0.32 -0.94
N VAL A 38 -14.70 -0.97 -0.83
CA VAL A 38 -13.88 -1.65 0.19
C VAL A 38 -12.38 -1.57 -0.10
N ASP A 39 -11.99 -1.21 -1.32
CA ASP A 39 -10.60 -1.04 -1.72
C ASP A 39 -10.09 0.40 -1.51
N GLY A 40 -10.99 1.36 -1.28
CA GLY A 40 -10.65 2.77 -1.03
C GLY A 40 -10.08 3.50 -2.25
N PHE A 41 -10.48 3.10 -3.48
CA PHE A 41 -9.97 3.68 -4.72
C PHE A 41 -10.87 4.76 -5.32
N HIS A 42 -12.13 4.84 -4.85
CA HIS A 42 -13.06 5.87 -5.33
C HIS A 42 -12.53 7.27 -4.98
N PRO A 43 -12.63 8.26 -5.90
CA PRO A 43 -12.12 9.62 -5.65
C PRO A 43 -12.63 10.27 -4.35
N MET A 44 -13.87 9.98 -3.95
CA MET A 44 -14.43 10.44 -2.66
C MET A 44 -13.62 9.88 -1.48
N ASN A 45 -13.34 8.57 -1.45
CA ASN A 45 -12.57 7.96 -0.37
C ASN A 45 -11.13 8.45 -0.36
N VAL A 46 -10.52 8.63 -1.54
CA VAL A 46 -9.17 9.22 -1.66
C VAL A 46 -9.14 10.65 -1.15
N GLY A 47 -10.14 11.46 -1.48
CA GLY A 47 -10.28 12.84 -1.00
C GLY A 47 -10.46 12.89 0.52
N ASN A 48 -11.35 12.05 1.06
CA ASN A 48 -11.58 11.94 2.50
C ASN A 48 -10.32 11.54 3.25
N LEU A 49 -9.58 10.51 2.78
CA LEU A 49 -8.32 10.10 3.37
C LEU A 49 -7.30 11.26 3.40
N SER A 50 -7.17 11.98 2.29
CA SER A 50 -6.25 13.12 2.18
C SER A 50 -6.63 14.29 3.09
N SER A 51 -7.93 14.48 3.32
CA SER A 51 -8.48 15.55 4.17
C SER A 51 -8.61 15.16 5.65
N GLY A 52 -8.23 13.92 6.00
CA GLY A 52 -8.31 13.41 7.37
C GLY A 52 -9.68 12.92 7.81
N TYR A 53 -10.67 12.89 6.90
CA TYR A 53 -12.00 12.34 7.19
C TYR A 53 -12.00 10.81 7.22
N GLU A 54 -13.05 10.25 7.81
CA GLU A 54 -13.28 8.81 7.79
C GLU A 54 -13.55 8.32 6.37
N SER A 55 -12.85 7.26 5.96
CA SER A 55 -12.96 6.69 4.62
C SER A 55 -12.51 5.23 4.59
N SER A 56 -12.85 4.53 3.53
CA SER A 56 -12.16 3.29 3.18
C SER A 56 -10.73 3.62 2.77
N VAL A 57 -9.76 2.96 3.39
CA VAL A 57 -8.33 3.11 3.08
C VAL A 57 -7.88 1.98 2.17
N PRO A 58 -7.07 2.23 1.13
CA PRO A 58 -6.54 1.15 0.30
C PRO A 58 -5.89 0.03 1.11
N CYS A 59 -6.29 -1.22 0.81
CA CYS A 59 -5.98 -2.37 1.65
C CYS A 59 -4.49 -2.62 1.84
N THR A 60 -3.68 -2.48 0.78
CA THR A 60 -2.23 -2.67 0.86
C THR A 60 -1.54 -1.60 1.70
N PRO A 61 -1.76 -0.30 1.49
CA PRO A 61 -1.25 0.76 2.38
C PRO A 61 -1.69 0.60 3.83
N LEU A 62 -2.95 0.22 4.07
CA LEU A 62 -3.44 -0.04 5.42
C LEU A 62 -2.69 -1.21 6.07
N GLY A 63 -2.44 -2.29 5.32
CA GLY A 63 -1.64 -3.42 5.78
C GLY A 63 -0.21 -3.02 6.13
N CYS A 64 0.44 -2.23 5.28
CA CYS A 64 1.77 -1.69 5.53
C CYS A 64 1.80 -0.84 6.81
N TYR A 65 0.83 0.06 6.96
CA TYR A 65 0.68 0.91 8.13
C TYR A 65 0.55 0.08 9.42
N LEU A 66 -0.30 -0.94 9.42
CA LEU A 66 -0.48 -1.81 10.59
C LEU A 66 0.79 -2.57 10.96
N LEU A 67 1.56 -3.03 9.97
CA LEU A 67 2.86 -3.67 10.20
C LEU A 67 3.86 -2.69 10.83
N ILE A 68 3.95 -1.47 10.32
CA ILE A 68 4.81 -0.41 10.87
C ILE A 68 4.42 -0.13 12.32
N LYS A 69 3.12 0.09 12.60
CA LYS A 69 2.60 0.37 13.96
C LYS A 69 2.84 -0.78 14.94
N LYS A 70 2.92 -2.01 14.45
CA LYS A 70 3.24 -3.18 15.29
C LYS A 70 4.68 -3.15 15.80
N ILE A 71 5.61 -2.64 14.99
CA ILE A 71 7.05 -2.54 15.30
C ILE A 71 7.35 -1.25 16.07
N GLU A 72 6.73 -0.14 15.66
CA GLU A 72 6.93 1.19 16.21
C GLU A 72 5.56 1.85 16.45
N PRO A 73 5.03 1.77 17.68
CA PRO A 73 3.72 2.34 18.00
C PRO A 73 3.64 3.86 17.90
N ASN A 74 4.75 4.58 18.12
CA ASN A 74 4.82 6.03 18.00
C ASN A 74 5.66 6.45 16.79
N LEU A 75 5.00 6.97 15.76
CA LEU A 75 5.65 7.42 14.52
C LEU A 75 5.90 8.93 14.48
N SER A 76 5.45 9.68 15.50
CA SER A 76 5.58 11.14 15.51
C SER A 76 7.05 11.58 15.40
N GLY A 77 7.33 12.49 14.46
CA GLY A 77 8.66 13.01 14.20
C GLY A 77 9.57 12.10 13.38
N LYS A 78 9.15 10.87 13.03
CA LYS A 78 9.92 9.97 12.17
C LYS A 78 10.00 10.50 10.74
N LYS A 79 11.15 10.31 10.09
CA LYS A 79 11.31 10.51 8.65
C LYS A 79 10.87 9.25 7.91
N ALA A 80 9.93 9.38 6.98
CA ALA A 80 9.45 8.28 6.17
C ALA A 80 9.68 8.55 4.69
N VAL A 81 10.18 7.57 3.96
CA VAL A 81 10.34 7.63 2.51
C VAL A 81 9.44 6.58 1.86
N VAL A 82 8.58 7.05 0.98
CA VAL A 82 7.73 6.18 0.15
C VAL A 82 8.29 6.15 -1.26
N VAL A 83 8.85 5.00 -1.64
CA VAL A 83 9.41 4.76 -2.97
C VAL A 83 8.30 4.31 -3.90
N GLY A 84 7.82 5.22 -4.74
CA GLY A 84 6.69 5.04 -5.64
C GLY A 84 5.51 5.96 -5.31
N ARG A 85 4.81 6.45 -6.36
CA ARG A 85 3.71 7.42 -6.23
C ARG A 85 2.42 6.97 -6.92
N SER A 86 2.15 5.67 -6.93
CA SER A 86 0.90 5.16 -7.49
C SER A 86 -0.31 5.59 -6.67
N ASN A 87 -1.47 5.73 -7.33
CA ASN A 87 -2.73 6.02 -6.65
C ASN A 87 -3.17 4.85 -5.75
N LEU A 88 -2.68 3.63 -6.02
CA LEU A 88 -3.06 2.43 -5.27
C LEU A 88 -2.25 2.25 -3.99
N ASN A 89 -0.96 2.63 -3.99
CA ASN A 89 -0.05 2.35 -2.88
C ASN A 89 0.66 3.61 -2.38
N GLY A 90 1.50 4.26 -3.20
CA GLY A 90 2.40 5.31 -2.73
C GLY A 90 1.68 6.51 -2.13
N LYS A 91 0.71 7.10 -2.85
CA LYS A 91 -0.04 8.27 -2.37
C LYS A 91 -0.83 7.97 -1.08
N PRO A 92 -1.66 6.91 -1.00
CA PRO A 92 -2.39 6.62 0.24
C PRO A 92 -1.45 6.26 1.40
N MET A 93 -0.31 5.61 1.15
CA MET A 93 0.69 5.35 2.19
C MET A 93 1.25 6.66 2.77
N THR A 94 1.54 7.63 1.90
CA THR A 94 1.97 8.98 2.33
C THR A 94 0.96 9.63 3.26
N GLN A 95 -0.34 9.57 2.94
CA GLN A 95 -1.40 10.15 3.78
C GLN A 95 -1.49 9.48 5.15
N LEU A 96 -1.35 8.15 5.21
CA LEU A 96 -1.36 7.42 6.48
C LEU A 96 -0.18 7.81 7.38
N LEU A 97 1.02 7.96 6.81
CA LEU A 97 2.21 8.37 7.57
C LEU A 97 2.15 9.83 8.01
N LEU A 98 1.61 10.73 7.16
CA LEU A 98 1.36 12.13 7.53
C LEU A 98 0.39 12.24 8.70
N LYS A 99 -0.68 11.43 8.72
CA LYS A 99 -1.65 11.38 9.84
C LYS A 99 -1.01 11.00 11.16
N GLU A 100 0.09 10.23 11.12
CA GLU A 100 0.89 9.85 12.31
C GLU A 100 1.99 10.86 12.64
N ASN A 101 1.98 12.05 12.05
CA ASN A 101 2.96 13.12 12.23
C ASN A 101 4.38 12.74 11.76
N CYS A 102 4.51 11.87 10.77
CA CYS A 102 5.78 11.65 10.09
C CYS A 102 6.12 12.83 9.17
N THR A 103 7.41 13.11 9.00
CA THR A 103 7.91 13.87 7.85
C THR A 103 8.06 12.91 6.69
N VAL A 104 7.27 13.11 5.61
CA VAL A 104 7.18 12.12 4.52
C VAL A 104 7.74 12.67 3.23
N THR A 105 8.71 11.96 2.65
CA THR A 105 9.19 12.16 1.28
C THR A 105 8.59 11.09 0.38
N ILE A 106 7.90 11.49 -0.68
CA ILE A 106 7.43 10.58 -1.73
C ILE A 106 8.35 10.69 -2.95
N THR A 107 8.90 9.55 -3.37
CA THR A 107 9.86 9.48 -4.47
C THR A 107 9.29 8.80 -5.71
N HIS A 108 9.94 8.98 -6.85
CA HIS A 108 9.49 8.46 -8.13
C HIS A 108 10.65 8.41 -9.15
N SER A 109 10.40 7.91 -10.34
CA SER A 109 11.39 7.75 -11.43
C SER A 109 12.10 9.05 -11.88
N LYS A 110 11.71 10.22 -11.39
CA LYS A 110 12.34 11.52 -11.66
C LYS A 110 13.04 12.09 -10.43
N THR A 111 13.05 11.39 -9.31
CA THR A 111 13.84 11.74 -8.13
C THR A 111 15.31 11.65 -8.48
N LYS A 112 16.08 12.70 -8.20
CA LYS A 112 17.49 12.80 -8.66
C LYS A 112 18.38 11.81 -7.94
N ASP A 113 18.28 11.73 -6.61
CA ASP A 113 19.10 10.84 -5.78
C ASP A 113 18.21 10.07 -4.81
N LEU A 114 17.68 8.94 -5.30
CA LEU A 114 16.80 8.09 -4.52
C LEU A 114 17.52 7.46 -3.33
N LYS A 115 18.83 7.15 -3.48
CA LYS A 115 19.62 6.57 -2.40
C LYS A 115 19.77 7.57 -1.24
N ALA A 116 20.10 8.81 -1.53
CA ALA A 116 20.23 9.84 -0.49
C ALA A 116 18.92 10.04 0.28
N GLU A 117 17.77 10.05 -0.41
CA GLU A 117 16.47 10.15 0.26
C GLU A 117 16.25 8.96 1.21
N CYS A 118 16.54 7.73 0.77
CA CYS A 118 16.36 6.52 1.58
C CYS A 118 17.28 6.49 2.80
N LEU A 119 18.53 6.96 2.70
CA LEU A 119 19.52 6.98 3.79
C LEU A 119 19.09 7.83 4.99
N GLU A 120 18.25 8.85 4.78
CA GLU A 120 17.72 9.70 5.84
C GLU A 120 16.49 9.12 6.55
N ALA A 121 15.92 8.02 6.01
CA ALA A 121 14.63 7.50 6.43
C ALA A 121 14.71 6.58 7.67
N ASP A 122 13.84 6.81 8.64
CA ASP A 122 13.55 5.85 9.73
C ASP A 122 12.59 4.74 9.25
N ILE A 123 11.78 5.07 8.23
CA ILE A 123 10.79 4.16 7.63
C ILE A 123 10.90 4.25 6.11
N ILE A 124 11.07 3.11 5.44
CA ILE A 124 11.05 3.02 3.97
C ILE A 124 9.90 2.10 3.56
N VAL A 125 9.07 2.57 2.62
CA VAL A 125 8.03 1.75 1.98
C VAL A 125 8.31 1.68 0.49
N ALA A 126 8.73 0.53 -0.01
CA ALA A 126 9.06 0.31 -1.43
C ALA A 126 7.86 -0.28 -2.18
N ALA A 127 7.36 0.45 -3.20
CA ALA A 127 6.17 0.10 -3.97
C ALA A 127 6.28 0.56 -5.43
N VAL A 128 7.29 0.08 -6.16
CA VAL A 128 7.61 0.48 -7.54
C VAL A 128 7.52 -0.65 -8.56
N GLY A 129 7.52 -1.91 -8.12
CA GLY A 129 7.51 -3.07 -9.01
C GLY A 129 8.83 -3.25 -9.78
N ILE A 130 9.95 -2.93 -9.16
CA ILE A 130 11.30 -3.12 -9.71
C ILE A 130 12.06 -4.08 -8.79
N PRO A 131 12.44 -5.28 -9.27
CA PRO A 131 13.10 -6.28 -8.46
C PRO A 131 14.34 -5.74 -7.75
N GLU A 132 14.40 -5.91 -6.43
CA GLU A 132 15.59 -5.65 -5.60
C GLU A 132 16.23 -4.27 -5.81
N LEU A 133 15.41 -3.25 -6.09
CA LEU A 133 15.88 -1.88 -6.32
C LEU A 133 16.57 -1.28 -5.09
N VAL A 134 15.96 -1.47 -3.90
CA VAL A 134 16.49 -0.92 -2.65
C VAL A 134 17.55 -1.86 -2.10
N LYS A 135 18.78 -1.37 -1.94
CA LYS A 135 19.94 -2.12 -1.45
C LYS A 135 20.26 -1.79 0.01
N GLY A 136 21.08 -2.62 0.65
CA GLY A 136 21.47 -2.45 2.05
C GLY A 136 22.18 -1.13 2.32
N ASP A 137 23.01 -0.66 1.39
CA ASP A 137 23.71 0.62 1.47
C ASP A 137 22.81 1.86 1.25
N TRP A 138 21.51 1.66 1.02
CA TRP A 138 20.48 2.71 0.96
C TRP A 138 19.70 2.83 2.26
N VAL A 139 19.87 1.89 3.17
CA VAL A 139 19.04 1.77 4.37
C VAL A 139 19.82 2.20 5.60
N LYS A 140 19.30 3.20 6.29
CA LYS A 140 19.81 3.66 7.58
C LYS A 140 19.76 2.51 8.59
N LYS A 141 20.75 2.43 9.45
CA LYS A 141 20.76 1.46 10.55
C LYS A 141 19.50 1.61 11.40
N ASP A 142 18.91 0.47 11.75
CA ASP A 142 17.69 0.35 12.55
C ASP A 142 16.44 0.95 11.89
N ALA A 143 16.42 1.19 10.57
CA ALA A 143 15.23 1.58 9.85
C ALA A 143 14.21 0.44 9.73
N ILE A 144 12.93 0.79 9.63
CA ILE A 144 11.84 -0.15 9.32
C ILE A 144 11.63 -0.12 7.81
N VAL A 145 11.68 -1.29 7.17
CA VAL A 145 11.53 -1.41 5.71
C VAL A 145 10.32 -2.28 5.38
N ILE A 146 9.40 -1.72 4.61
CA ILE A 146 8.20 -2.41 4.12
C ILE A 146 8.33 -2.60 2.61
N ASP A 147 8.40 -3.83 2.18
CA ASP A 147 8.47 -4.22 0.79
C ASP A 147 7.09 -4.62 0.27
N VAL A 148 6.53 -3.80 -0.62
CA VAL A 148 5.22 -4.02 -1.27
C VAL A 148 5.37 -4.73 -2.61
N GLY A 149 6.60 -4.82 -3.12
CA GLY A 149 6.89 -5.39 -4.44
C GLY A 149 6.51 -6.86 -4.52
N ILE A 150 5.99 -7.26 -5.68
CA ILE A 150 5.79 -8.67 -6.06
C ILE A 150 6.26 -8.81 -7.51
N ASN A 151 7.50 -9.23 -7.67
CA ASN A 151 8.14 -9.33 -8.98
C ASN A 151 8.43 -10.80 -9.30
N LYS A 152 7.96 -11.26 -10.46
CA LYS A 152 8.28 -12.59 -10.97
C LYS A 152 9.61 -12.53 -11.70
N THR A 153 10.57 -13.34 -11.26
CA THR A 153 11.88 -13.49 -11.87
C THR A 153 12.16 -14.95 -12.15
N ASP A 154 13.22 -15.25 -12.88
CA ASP A 154 13.67 -16.65 -13.13
C ASP A 154 14.03 -17.39 -11.83
N LYS A 155 14.36 -16.66 -10.77
CA LYS A 155 14.66 -17.19 -9.43
C LYS A 155 13.43 -17.33 -8.53
N GLY A 156 12.24 -17.00 -9.02
CA GLY A 156 11.01 -17.00 -8.25
C GLY A 156 10.43 -15.61 -8.01
N ILE A 157 9.66 -15.46 -6.93
CA ILE A 157 9.04 -14.19 -6.54
C ILE A 157 9.99 -13.44 -5.61
N VAL A 158 10.32 -12.19 -5.97
CA VAL A 158 11.14 -11.28 -5.17
C VAL A 158 10.40 -9.94 -4.97
N GLY A 159 10.80 -9.19 -3.96
CA GLY A 159 10.30 -7.85 -3.69
C GLY A 159 11.01 -6.74 -4.46
N ASP A 160 10.71 -5.51 -4.09
CA ASP A 160 11.41 -4.30 -4.56
C ASP A 160 12.68 -4.04 -3.74
N VAL A 161 12.89 -4.81 -2.66
CA VAL A 161 14.01 -4.68 -1.72
C VAL A 161 14.89 -5.91 -1.80
N ASP A 162 16.21 -5.71 -1.84
CA ASP A 162 17.19 -6.79 -1.69
C ASP A 162 17.15 -7.28 -0.23
N PHE A 163 16.40 -8.36 -0.01
CA PHE A 163 16.09 -8.85 1.34
C PHE A 163 17.34 -9.21 2.13
N GLU A 164 18.27 -9.93 1.50
CA GLU A 164 19.50 -10.43 2.19
C GLU A 164 20.42 -9.27 2.57
N ASP A 165 20.54 -8.27 1.70
CA ASP A 165 21.42 -7.14 1.93
C ASP A 165 20.83 -6.15 2.93
N VAL A 166 19.54 -5.81 2.79
CA VAL A 166 18.83 -4.86 3.67
C VAL A 166 18.63 -5.42 5.08
N SER A 167 18.45 -6.73 5.23
CA SER A 167 18.26 -7.36 6.55
C SER A 167 19.45 -7.16 7.51
N LYS A 168 20.63 -6.83 7.00
CA LYS A 168 21.83 -6.55 7.81
C LYS A 168 21.75 -5.23 8.55
N ASN A 169 20.98 -4.27 8.03
CA ASN A 169 20.87 -2.90 8.56
C ASN A 169 19.50 -2.60 9.16
N ALA A 170 18.43 -3.18 8.64
CA ALA A 170 17.07 -2.88 9.05
C ALA A 170 16.73 -3.44 10.45
N LYS A 171 16.00 -2.66 11.27
CA LYS A 171 15.36 -3.13 12.52
C LYS A 171 14.28 -4.17 12.23
N ALA A 172 13.53 -3.95 11.14
CA ALA A 172 12.48 -4.85 10.68
C ALA A 172 12.33 -4.72 9.17
N LEU A 173 12.10 -5.85 8.50
CA LEU A 173 11.93 -5.95 7.06
C LEU A 173 10.83 -6.97 6.76
N THR A 174 9.88 -6.61 5.90
CA THR A 174 8.85 -7.56 5.47
C THR A 174 9.41 -8.52 4.40
N PRO A 175 9.17 -9.84 4.52
CA PRO A 175 9.56 -10.79 3.49
C PRO A 175 8.63 -10.72 2.27
N VAL A 176 9.15 -11.13 1.11
CA VAL A 176 8.35 -11.34 -0.10
C VAL A 176 8.68 -12.74 -0.65
N PRO A 177 7.71 -13.66 -0.72
CA PRO A 177 6.31 -13.55 -0.28
C PRO A 177 6.12 -13.66 1.24
N GLY A 178 4.88 -13.41 1.71
CA GLY A 178 4.47 -13.67 3.10
C GLY A 178 4.43 -12.45 4.03
N GLY A 179 4.87 -11.27 3.55
CA GLY A 179 4.80 -10.01 4.32
C GLY A 179 3.50 -9.23 4.11
N VAL A 180 3.53 -8.27 3.19
CA VAL A 180 2.40 -7.34 2.93
C VAL A 180 1.20 -8.04 2.28
N GLY A 181 1.41 -9.05 1.45
CA GLY A 181 0.33 -9.75 0.73
C GLY A 181 -0.79 -10.27 1.64
N PRO A 182 -0.51 -11.10 2.67
CA PRO A 182 -1.51 -11.55 3.64
C PRO A 182 -2.22 -10.40 4.36
N MET A 183 -1.52 -9.32 4.67
CA MET A 183 -2.11 -8.15 5.31
C MET A 183 -3.09 -7.42 4.39
N THR A 184 -2.84 -7.38 3.09
CA THR A 184 -3.79 -6.83 2.11
C THR A 184 -5.14 -7.55 2.18
N ILE A 185 -5.13 -8.88 2.27
CA ILE A 185 -6.36 -9.68 2.39
C ILE A 185 -7.07 -9.43 3.73
N ALA A 186 -6.32 -9.41 4.84
CA ALA A 186 -6.87 -9.11 6.16
C ALA A 186 -7.53 -7.71 6.20
N CYS A 187 -6.87 -6.71 5.61
CA CYS A 187 -7.40 -5.35 5.52
C CYS A 187 -8.63 -5.26 4.61
N LEU A 188 -8.72 -6.06 3.56
CA LEU A 188 -9.92 -6.15 2.73
C LEU A 188 -11.12 -6.64 3.54
N LEU A 189 -10.95 -7.71 4.31
CA LEU A 189 -12.02 -8.22 5.19
C LEU A 189 -12.41 -7.18 6.24
N LYS A 190 -11.44 -6.50 6.84
CA LYS A 190 -11.68 -5.38 7.75
C LYS A 190 -12.49 -4.27 7.10
N ASN A 191 -12.08 -3.77 5.95
CA ASN A 191 -12.79 -2.71 5.22
C ASN A 191 -14.21 -3.15 4.86
N THR A 192 -14.43 -4.42 4.47
CA THR A 192 -15.75 -4.95 4.17
C THR A 192 -16.67 -4.87 5.40
N ILE A 193 -16.18 -5.27 6.57
CA ILE A 193 -16.93 -5.16 7.83
C ILE A 193 -17.20 -3.71 8.19
N ASP A 194 -16.22 -2.82 8.02
CA ASP A 194 -16.36 -1.40 8.33
C ASP A 194 -17.38 -0.71 7.39
N CYS A 195 -17.35 -1.03 6.08
CA CYS A 195 -18.35 -0.56 5.13
C CYS A 195 -19.75 -1.03 5.50
N PHE A 196 -19.91 -2.31 5.87
CA PHE A 196 -21.19 -2.85 6.33
C PHE A 196 -21.69 -2.10 7.57
N LYS A 197 -20.86 -1.90 8.58
CA LYS A 197 -21.25 -1.15 9.80
C LYS A 197 -21.70 0.27 9.48
N ARG A 198 -20.99 0.98 8.61
CA ARG A 198 -21.37 2.34 8.18
C ARG A 198 -22.69 2.36 7.41
N SER A 199 -23.04 1.31 6.69
CA SER A 199 -24.31 1.23 5.96
C SER A 199 -25.54 0.96 6.84
N GLN A 200 -25.35 0.71 8.14
CA GLN A 200 -26.43 0.46 9.11
C GLN A 200 -26.81 1.73 9.91
N ILE A 201 -26.07 2.81 9.74
CA ILE A 201 -26.32 4.13 10.35
C ILE A 201 -27.06 5.01 9.36
#